data_c959380731a8ca6981b4fbc6ac40b063
#
_entry.id   c959380731a8ca6981b4fbc6ac40b063
#
_cell.length_a   1.000
_cell.length_b   1.000
_cell.length_c   1.000
_cell.angle_alpha   90.00
_cell.angle_beta   90.00
_cell.angle_gamma   90.00
#
_symmetry.space_group_name_H-M   'P 1'
#
loop_
_entity.id
_entity.type
_entity.pdbx_description
1 polymer ?
#
loop_
_entity_poly.entity_id
_entity_poly.type
_entity_poly.pdbx_seq_one_letter_code
_entity_poly.pdbx_strand_id
1 'polypeptide(L)'
;MKKIILATLAWTLMSAAQADNHSEPNYSKFQSNYYFSCPQPAACVGAFNQLMASPEIADKNFEVTLYALGHNGWDESTHMVSFYFKTAERYLEAGQTFSASPAFQEFTKAGASVGVENKAQTLTTHSIVSGDGRGTRSMVTWTVNVSDPATFVPAWQKLSKALENYPWASKAYGLQTLLLGNQGWATHQIWTAFDSPVEALNFLEKFYLTPEFQAYSAEVDGAVSLVRSYIANTVYEANPD
;
A
#
# COMPACT_ATOMS: atom_id res chain seq x y z
N MET A 1 18.96 20.61 -42.67
CA MET A 1 18.80 21.29 -41.36
C MET A 1 17.39 20.91 -40.85
N LYS A 2 17.31 19.91 -39.96
CA LYS A 2 16.03 19.46 -39.37
C LYS A 2 15.83 20.23 -38.06
N LYS A 3 14.77 21.03 -38.00
CA LYS A 3 14.37 21.76 -36.79
C LYS A 3 13.74 20.76 -35.81
N ILE A 4 14.39 20.60 -34.65
CA ILE A 4 13.85 19.87 -33.51
C ILE A 4 12.91 20.83 -32.77
N ILE A 5 11.62 20.52 -32.78
CA ILE A 5 10.60 21.23 -31.97
C ILE A 5 10.61 20.57 -30.60
N LEU A 6 11.14 21.27 -29.58
CA LEU A 6 10.95 20.90 -28.17
C LEU A 6 9.52 21.23 -27.77
N ALA A 7 8.71 20.22 -27.58
CA ALA A 7 7.41 20.36 -26.94
C ALA A 7 7.61 20.42 -25.42
N THR A 8 7.56 21.63 -24.86
CA THR A 8 7.47 21.83 -23.41
C THR A 8 6.09 21.43 -22.93
N LEU A 9 5.98 20.26 -22.30
CA LEU A 9 4.78 19.86 -21.58
C LEU A 9 4.69 20.70 -20.30
N ALA A 10 3.85 21.71 -20.31
CA ALA A 10 3.46 22.44 -19.11
C ALA A 10 2.52 21.54 -18.27
N TRP A 11 3.05 21.00 -17.17
CA TRP A 11 2.25 20.38 -16.13
C TRP A 11 1.54 21.50 -15.34
N THR A 12 0.30 21.77 -15.69
CA THR A 12 -0.59 22.55 -14.83
C THR A 12 -1.05 21.66 -13.68
N LEU A 13 -0.42 21.83 -12.53
CA LEU A 13 -0.90 21.34 -11.24
C LEU A 13 -2.23 22.05 -10.93
N MET A 14 -3.35 21.39 -11.18
CA MET A 14 -4.62 21.79 -10.58
C MET A 14 -4.60 21.41 -9.11
N SER A 15 -4.18 22.32 -8.25
CA SER A 15 -4.42 22.28 -6.83
C SER A 15 -5.88 22.70 -6.57
N ALA A 16 -6.78 21.74 -6.51
CA ALA A 16 -8.07 21.91 -5.85
C ALA A 16 -7.93 21.49 -4.39
N ALA A 17 -7.27 22.32 -3.58
CA ALA A 17 -7.31 22.21 -2.14
C ALA A 17 -8.60 22.87 -1.66
N GLN A 18 -9.67 22.12 -1.45
CA GLN A 18 -10.67 22.51 -0.47
C GLN A 18 -10.15 22.10 0.90
N ALA A 19 -9.71 23.10 1.66
CA ALA A 19 -9.34 22.96 3.04
C ALA A 19 -10.62 22.80 3.87
N ASP A 20 -11.04 21.56 4.10
CA ASP A 20 -11.84 21.25 5.26
C ASP A 20 -10.90 21.23 6.47
N ASN A 21 -11.24 22.04 7.51
CA ASN A 21 -10.53 22.15 8.78
C ASN A 21 -10.69 20.86 9.63
N HIS A 22 -10.29 19.71 9.09
CA HIS A 22 -9.95 18.54 9.87
C HIS A 22 -8.45 18.59 10.13
N SER A 23 -8.05 18.49 11.40
CA SER A 23 -6.66 18.25 11.79
C SER A 23 -6.09 17.22 10.83
N GLU A 24 -5.04 17.60 10.06
CA GLU A 24 -4.44 16.69 9.08
C GLU A 24 -4.19 15.35 9.77
N PRO A 25 -4.78 14.27 9.28
CA PRO A 25 -4.48 12.96 9.80
C PRO A 25 -2.97 12.76 9.65
N ASN A 26 -2.33 12.21 10.67
CA ASN A 26 -0.88 12.01 10.71
C ASN A 26 -0.47 10.86 9.78
N TYR A 27 -0.84 10.94 8.49
CA TYR A 27 -0.52 9.92 7.49
C TYR A 27 0.88 10.09 6.96
N SER A 28 1.52 8.97 6.75
CA SER A 28 2.74 8.91 5.99
C SER A 28 2.47 9.25 4.52
N LYS A 29 3.24 10.20 3.98
CA LYS A 29 3.07 10.65 2.60
C LYS A 29 3.46 9.59 1.59
N PHE A 30 4.53 8.83 1.88
CA PHE A 30 5.08 7.80 1.01
C PHE A 30 5.00 6.44 1.67
N GLN A 31 4.81 5.40 0.86
CA GLN A 31 4.89 4.01 1.28
C GLN A 31 5.75 3.24 0.29
N SER A 32 6.74 2.51 0.84
CA SER A 32 7.59 1.61 0.06
C SER A 32 7.22 0.16 0.39
N ASN A 33 6.82 -0.61 -0.62
CA ASN A 33 6.44 -2.00 -0.45
C ASN A 33 7.49 -2.92 -1.08
N TYR A 34 7.89 -3.94 -0.36
CA TYR A 34 8.83 -4.97 -0.78
C TYR A 34 8.11 -6.31 -0.74
N TYR A 35 7.86 -6.89 -1.92
CA TYR A 35 7.19 -8.18 -2.07
C TYR A 35 8.23 -9.27 -2.22
N PHE A 36 8.05 -10.36 -1.48
CA PHE A 36 8.99 -11.48 -1.52
C PHE A 36 8.30 -12.82 -1.28
N SER A 37 8.92 -13.87 -1.80
CA SER A 37 8.56 -15.25 -1.52
C SER A 37 9.42 -15.75 -0.34
N CYS A 38 8.80 -16.36 0.65
CA CYS A 38 9.47 -17.00 1.77
C CYS A 38 8.99 -18.44 1.93
N PRO A 39 9.80 -19.45 1.57
CA PRO A 39 9.44 -20.85 1.72
C PRO A 39 9.32 -21.32 3.19
N GLN A 40 9.93 -20.59 4.12
CA GLN A 40 9.94 -20.88 5.55
C GLN A 40 9.40 -19.68 6.35
N PRO A 41 8.07 -19.43 6.40
CA PRO A 41 7.48 -18.22 6.95
C PRO A 41 7.94 -17.89 8.38
N ALA A 42 7.99 -18.87 9.26
CA ALA A 42 8.42 -18.66 10.65
C ALA A 42 9.87 -18.17 10.76
N ALA A 43 10.77 -18.67 9.91
CA ALA A 43 12.17 -18.23 9.89
C ALA A 43 12.28 -16.80 9.36
N CYS A 44 11.52 -16.44 8.31
CA CYS A 44 11.51 -15.08 7.78
C CYS A 44 10.96 -14.06 8.78
N VAL A 45 9.83 -14.36 9.43
CA VAL A 45 9.25 -13.51 10.47
C VAL A 45 10.22 -13.37 11.65
N GLY A 46 10.86 -14.47 12.09
CA GLY A 46 11.86 -14.45 13.15
C GLY A 46 13.06 -13.56 12.81
N ALA A 47 13.61 -13.69 11.60
CA ALA A 47 14.73 -12.87 11.13
C ALA A 47 14.33 -11.38 11.00
N PHE A 48 13.11 -11.11 10.54
CA PHE A 48 12.58 -9.73 10.46
C PHE A 48 12.44 -9.10 11.85
N ASN A 49 11.88 -9.84 12.82
CA ASN A 49 11.76 -9.37 14.20
C ASN A 49 13.13 -9.06 14.82
N GLN A 50 14.15 -9.90 14.56
CA GLN A 50 15.53 -9.64 15.03
C GLN A 50 16.11 -8.39 14.40
N LEU A 51 15.90 -8.18 13.10
CA LEU A 51 16.34 -6.97 12.41
C LEU A 51 15.69 -5.72 13.04
N MET A 52 14.38 -5.72 13.21
CA MET A 52 13.66 -4.57 13.77
C MET A 52 13.98 -4.29 15.24
N ALA A 53 14.40 -5.31 15.99
CA ALA A 53 14.84 -5.16 17.37
C ALA A 53 16.33 -4.77 17.53
N SER A 54 17.10 -4.71 16.43
CA SER A 54 18.50 -4.26 16.50
C SER A 54 18.57 -2.77 16.89
N PRO A 55 19.51 -2.37 17.76
CA PRO A 55 19.54 -1.01 18.29
C PRO A 55 19.58 0.07 17.21
N GLU A 56 20.39 -0.13 16.18
CA GLU A 56 20.56 0.82 15.09
C GLU A 56 19.30 1.02 14.22
N ILE A 57 18.36 0.05 14.25
CA ILE A 57 17.07 0.15 13.53
C ILE A 57 15.98 0.62 14.49
N ALA A 58 15.91 0.04 15.70
CA ALA A 58 14.90 0.37 16.70
C ALA A 58 14.92 1.85 17.10
N ASP A 59 16.12 2.42 17.28
CA ASP A 59 16.30 3.84 17.64
C ASP A 59 15.81 4.83 16.56
N LYS A 60 15.57 4.34 15.33
CA LYS A 60 15.09 5.17 14.21
C LYS A 60 13.57 5.34 14.18
N ASN A 61 12.85 4.55 14.93
CA ASN A 61 11.38 4.61 14.99
C ASN A 61 10.75 4.62 13.58
N PHE A 62 11.09 3.63 12.76
CA PHE A 62 10.45 3.46 11.45
C PHE A 62 9.05 2.89 11.63
N GLU A 63 8.07 3.53 10.96
CA GLU A 63 6.75 2.94 10.81
C GLU A 63 6.82 1.83 9.76
N VAL A 64 6.52 0.59 10.16
CA VAL A 64 6.68 -0.58 9.30
C VAL A 64 5.68 -1.67 9.65
N THR A 65 5.16 -2.33 8.62
CA THR A 65 4.31 -3.51 8.77
C THR A 65 4.81 -4.64 7.87
N LEU A 66 4.94 -5.84 8.44
CA LEU A 66 5.13 -7.08 7.70
C LEU A 66 3.80 -7.80 7.58
N TYR A 67 3.43 -8.16 6.36
CA TYR A 67 2.22 -8.88 6.03
C TYR A 67 2.51 -10.26 5.49
N ALA A 68 1.67 -11.24 5.85
CA ALA A 68 1.51 -12.48 5.11
C ALA A 68 0.42 -12.27 4.04
N LEU A 69 0.72 -12.58 2.78
CA LEU A 69 -0.19 -12.42 1.66
C LEU A 69 -1.00 -13.68 1.40
N GLY A 70 -2.29 -13.51 1.13
CA GLY A 70 -3.20 -14.56 0.73
C GLY A 70 -4.03 -14.16 -0.48
N HIS A 71 -4.50 -15.17 -1.23
CA HIS A 71 -5.37 -14.97 -2.40
C HIS A 71 -4.82 -13.97 -3.42
N ASN A 72 -3.51 -14.03 -3.66
CA ASN A 72 -2.75 -13.04 -4.40
C ASN A 72 -2.61 -13.41 -5.91
N GLY A 73 -3.48 -14.30 -6.40
CA GLY A 73 -3.57 -14.69 -7.80
C GLY A 73 -2.34 -15.48 -8.27
N TRP A 74 -1.78 -15.04 -9.38
CA TRP A 74 -0.59 -15.63 -10.02
C TRP A 74 0.73 -15.10 -9.44
N ASP A 75 0.71 -14.11 -8.55
CA ASP A 75 1.91 -13.55 -7.93
C ASP A 75 2.45 -14.53 -6.86
N GLU A 76 3.72 -14.89 -6.98
CA GLU A 76 4.37 -15.85 -6.09
C GLU A 76 4.82 -15.25 -4.75
N SER A 77 4.60 -13.96 -4.52
CA SER A 77 4.93 -13.32 -3.25
C SER A 77 4.08 -13.90 -2.13
N THR A 78 4.71 -14.33 -1.06
CA THR A 78 4.03 -14.83 0.14
C THR A 78 3.94 -13.79 1.24
N HIS A 79 4.80 -12.77 1.18
CA HIS A 79 4.91 -11.72 2.17
C HIS A 79 5.15 -10.35 1.51
N MET A 80 4.82 -9.30 2.26
CA MET A 80 5.10 -7.92 1.91
C MET A 80 5.55 -7.16 3.16
N VAL A 81 6.66 -6.42 3.04
CA VAL A 81 7.03 -5.40 4.03
C VAL A 81 6.65 -4.04 3.48
N SER A 82 5.92 -3.26 4.27
CA SER A 82 5.58 -1.88 3.96
C SER A 82 6.26 -0.95 4.95
N PHE A 83 7.06 -0.03 4.45
CA PHE A 83 7.60 1.10 5.21
C PHE A 83 6.84 2.35 4.87
N TYR A 84 6.53 3.15 5.88
CA TYR A 84 5.76 4.38 5.74
C TYR A 84 6.62 5.58 6.11
N PHE A 85 6.59 6.63 5.30
CA PHE A 85 7.44 7.80 5.44
C PHE A 85 6.65 9.09 5.33
N LYS A 86 6.77 9.95 6.32
CA LYS A 86 6.14 11.29 6.32
C LYS A 86 6.78 12.20 5.29
N THR A 87 8.09 12.04 5.02
CA THR A 87 8.85 12.90 4.10
C THR A 87 9.83 12.09 3.25
N ALA A 88 10.33 12.69 2.17
CA ALA A 88 11.36 12.11 1.33
C ALA A 88 12.71 11.94 2.07
N GLU A 89 13.01 12.83 3.02
CA GLU A 89 14.22 12.76 3.86
C GLU A 89 14.17 11.50 4.75
N ARG A 90 13.01 11.17 5.31
CA ARG A 90 12.83 9.94 6.11
C ARG A 90 13.01 8.69 5.25
N TYR A 91 12.53 8.70 4.00
CA TYR A 91 12.77 7.61 3.06
C TYR A 91 14.29 7.44 2.78
N LEU A 92 15.00 8.54 2.53
CA LEU A 92 16.44 8.51 2.30
C LEU A 92 17.21 8.03 3.55
N GLU A 93 16.86 8.53 4.74
CA GLU A 93 17.43 8.09 6.01
C GLU A 93 17.27 6.57 6.22
N ALA A 94 16.10 6.02 5.93
CA ALA A 94 15.87 4.59 6.01
C ALA A 94 16.81 3.81 5.09
N GLY A 95 16.93 4.21 3.83
CA GLY A 95 17.85 3.59 2.88
C GLY A 95 19.30 3.60 3.36
N GLN A 96 19.77 4.73 3.90
CA GLN A 96 21.13 4.88 4.47
C GLN A 96 21.30 4.00 5.73
N THR A 97 20.32 4.01 6.62
CA THR A 97 20.37 3.20 7.86
C THR A 97 20.45 1.72 7.54
N PHE A 98 19.55 1.20 6.70
CA PHE A 98 19.56 -0.23 6.36
C PHE A 98 20.82 -0.63 5.60
N SER A 99 21.29 0.19 4.64
CA SER A 99 22.52 -0.13 3.88
C SER A 99 23.78 -0.17 4.73
N ALA A 100 23.84 0.61 5.82
CA ALA A 100 24.98 0.65 6.75
C ALA A 100 24.85 -0.36 7.91
N SER A 101 23.67 -0.97 8.11
CA SER A 101 23.39 -1.83 9.27
C SER A 101 24.01 -3.23 9.13
N PRO A 102 24.86 -3.67 10.08
CA PRO A 102 25.28 -5.07 10.18
C PRO A 102 24.10 -6.02 10.37
N ALA A 103 23.08 -5.64 11.15
CA ALA A 103 21.89 -6.46 11.37
C ALA A 103 21.10 -6.66 10.05
N PHE A 104 21.05 -5.66 9.17
CA PHE A 104 20.45 -5.84 7.86
C PHE A 104 21.25 -6.79 6.96
N GLN A 105 22.57 -6.79 7.05
CA GLN A 105 23.40 -7.75 6.33
C GLN A 105 23.15 -9.19 6.82
N GLU A 106 23.05 -9.40 8.15
CA GLU A 106 22.73 -10.70 8.72
C GLU A 106 21.29 -11.14 8.35
N PHE A 107 20.32 -10.22 8.38
CA PHE A 107 18.97 -10.48 7.89
C PHE A 107 18.96 -10.95 6.43
N THR A 108 19.72 -10.28 5.56
CA THR A 108 19.82 -10.66 4.14
C THR A 108 20.44 -12.04 3.96
N LYS A 109 21.50 -12.38 4.73
CA LYS A 109 22.11 -13.72 4.72
C LYS A 109 21.14 -14.79 5.22
N ALA A 110 20.44 -14.50 6.33
CA ALA A 110 19.43 -15.40 6.88
C ALA A 110 18.30 -15.66 5.85
N GLY A 111 17.80 -14.64 5.20
CA GLY A 111 16.82 -14.75 4.12
C GLY A 111 17.32 -15.64 2.98
N ALA A 112 18.52 -15.38 2.49
CA ALA A 112 19.12 -16.20 1.43
C ALA A 112 19.26 -17.67 1.82
N SER A 113 19.62 -17.96 3.08
CA SER A 113 19.79 -19.33 3.59
C SER A 113 18.50 -20.14 3.63
N VAL A 114 17.34 -19.49 3.71
CA VAL A 114 16.01 -20.12 3.71
C VAL A 114 15.25 -19.96 2.38
N GLY A 115 15.94 -19.47 1.34
CA GLY A 115 15.41 -19.38 -0.01
C GLY A 115 14.46 -18.21 -0.23
N VAL A 116 14.63 -17.08 0.47
CA VAL A 116 13.87 -15.84 0.20
C VAL A 116 14.23 -15.30 -1.17
N GLU A 117 13.21 -15.00 -1.96
CA GLU A 117 13.35 -14.36 -3.27
C GLU A 117 12.58 -13.04 -3.31
N ASN A 118 13.27 -11.96 -3.64
CA ASN A 118 12.62 -10.68 -3.92
C ASN A 118 11.83 -10.78 -5.24
N LYS A 119 10.55 -10.42 -5.21
CA LYS A 119 9.65 -10.50 -6.37
C LYS A 119 9.39 -9.11 -6.97
N ALA A 120 9.16 -8.10 -6.12
CA ALA A 120 8.87 -6.75 -6.56
C ALA A 120 9.12 -5.71 -5.50
N GLN A 121 9.23 -4.46 -5.94
CA GLN A 121 9.24 -3.28 -5.09
C GLN A 121 8.34 -2.22 -5.70
N THR A 122 7.58 -1.50 -4.87
CA THR A 122 6.79 -0.35 -5.32
C THR A 122 6.98 0.82 -4.37
N LEU A 123 6.97 2.03 -4.91
CA LEU A 123 6.86 3.26 -4.16
C LEU A 123 5.54 3.92 -4.50
N THR A 124 4.75 4.21 -3.49
CA THR A 124 3.44 4.85 -3.63
C THR A 124 3.40 6.15 -2.85
N THR A 125 2.45 7.02 -3.21
CA THR A 125 2.05 8.16 -2.39
C THR A 125 0.57 8.02 -2.04
N HIS A 126 0.23 8.34 -0.79
CA HIS A 126 -1.16 8.37 -0.35
C HIS A 126 -1.87 9.59 -0.94
N SER A 127 -2.87 9.36 -1.79
CA SER A 127 -3.68 10.40 -2.43
C SER A 127 -4.92 10.73 -1.60
N ILE A 128 -5.54 9.70 -1.01
CA ILE A 128 -6.72 9.83 -0.17
C ILE A 128 -6.61 8.77 0.93
N VAL A 129 -6.91 9.15 2.17
CA VAL A 129 -6.99 8.23 3.31
C VAL A 129 -8.16 8.65 4.19
N SER A 130 -8.92 7.67 4.69
CA SER A 130 -9.98 7.85 5.68
C SER A 130 -9.85 6.78 6.76
N GLY A 131 -10.08 7.19 8.00
CA GLY A 131 -9.90 6.33 9.17
C GLY A 131 -8.43 6.12 9.57
N ASP A 132 -8.22 5.32 10.61
CA ASP A 132 -6.89 4.93 11.09
C ASP A 132 -6.69 3.42 10.88
N GLY A 133 -5.74 3.07 10.01
CA GLY A 133 -5.40 1.68 9.69
C GLY A 133 -4.40 1.03 10.65
N ARG A 134 -3.83 1.79 11.59
CA ARG A 134 -2.86 1.27 12.58
C ARG A 134 -3.54 0.28 13.52
N GLY A 135 -2.83 -0.78 13.86
CA GLY A 135 -3.34 -1.85 14.70
C GLY A 135 -4.37 -2.78 14.03
N THR A 136 -4.72 -2.56 12.75
CA THR A 136 -5.58 -3.48 12.00
C THR A 136 -4.84 -4.78 11.68
N ARG A 137 -5.59 -5.87 11.57
CA ARG A 137 -5.01 -7.21 11.40
C ARG A 137 -5.12 -7.76 9.99
N SER A 138 -5.96 -7.16 9.18
CA SER A 138 -6.18 -7.60 7.79
C SER A 138 -6.46 -6.43 6.89
N MET A 139 -5.95 -6.49 5.68
CA MET A 139 -6.16 -5.48 4.65
C MET A 139 -6.52 -6.19 3.34
N VAL A 140 -7.52 -5.68 2.63
CA VAL A 140 -7.80 -6.07 1.25
C VAL A 140 -7.26 -4.98 0.33
N THR A 141 -6.57 -5.40 -0.71
CA THR A 141 -5.94 -4.48 -1.66
C THR A 141 -6.34 -4.82 -3.09
N TRP A 142 -6.64 -3.79 -3.86
CA TRP A 142 -6.84 -3.85 -5.30
C TRP A 142 -5.82 -2.93 -5.98
N THR A 143 -4.98 -3.52 -6.79
CA THR A 143 -4.06 -2.78 -7.67
C THR A 143 -4.74 -2.61 -9.02
N VAL A 144 -4.87 -1.39 -9.48
CA VAL A 144 -5.67 -1.05 -10.67
C VAL A 144 -4.86 -0.21 -11.66
N ASN A 145 -5.19 -0.36 -12.94
CA ASN A 145 -4.80 0.58 -13.97
C ASN A 145 -5.95 1.55 -14.22
N VAL A 146 -5.72 2.84 -13.97
CA VAL A 146 -6.67 3.93 -14.18
C VAL A 146 -6.27 4.67 -15.43
N SER A 147 -7.08 4.58 -16.48
CA SER A 147 -6.88 5.28 -17.75
C SER A 147 -7.50 6.68 -17.75
N ASP A 148 -8.54 6.89 -16.92
CA ASP A 148 -9.21 8.17 -16.73
C ASP A 148 -9.36 8.50 -15.23
N PRO A 149 -8.35 9.16 -14.61
CA PRO A 149 -8.43 9.57 -13.21
C PRO A 149 -9.54 10.58 -12.91
N ALA A 150 -9.95 11.39 -13.89
CA ALA A 150 -10.99 12.39 -13.70
C ALA A 150 -12.37 11.77 -13.47
N THR A 151 -12.65 10.63 -14.08
CA THR A 151 -13.85 9.82 -13.84
C THR A 151 -13.67 8.93 -12.60
N PHE A 152 -12.53 8.24 -12.48
CA PHE A 152 -12.31 7.24 -11.43
C PHE A 152 -12.29 7.83 -10.02
N VAL A 153 -11.51 8.89 -9.77
CA VAL A 153 -11.28 9.40 -8.40
C VAL A 153 -12.57 9.88 -7.73
N PRO A 154 -13.41 10.72 -8.38
CA PRO A 154 -14.68 11.13 -7.79
C PRO A 154 -15.66 9.97 -7.56
N ALA A 155 -15.75 9.04 -8.50
CA ALA A 155 -16.60 7.87 -8.39
C ALA A 155 -16.18 6.98 -7.21
N TRP A 156 -14.86 6.74 -7.04
CA TRP A 156 -14.33 5.99 -5.91
C TRP A 156 -14.58 6.69 -4.57
N GLN A 157 -14.39 8.02 -4.49
CA GLN A 157 -14.71 8.79 -3.27
C GLN A 157 -16.18 8.68 -2.89
N LYS A 158 -17.09 8.79 -3.85
CA LYS A 158 -18.53 8.65 -3.65
C LYS A 158 -18.89 7.26 -3.13
N LEU A 159 -18.33 6.20 -3.73
CA LEU A 159 -18.49 4.82 -3.28
C LEU A 159 -18.00 4.64 -1.84
N SER A 160 -16.75 5.03 -1.58
CA SER A 160 -16.12 4.85 -0.27
C SER A 160 -16.90 5.56 0.83
N LYS A 161 -17.36 6.79 0.57
CA LYS A 161 -18.20 7.56 1.50
C LYS A 161 -19.56 6.91 1.77
N ALA A 162 -20.19 6.36 0.74
CA ALA A 162 -21.46 5.66 0.89
C ALA A 162 -21.33 4.39 1.74
N LEU A 163 -20.21 3.67 1.57
CA LEU A 163 -19.93 2.43 2.31
C LEU A 163 -19.73 2.66 3.82
N GLU A 164 -19.30 3.83 4.27
CA GLU A 164 -19.15 4.16 5.70
C GLU A 164 -20.43 3.96 6.51
N ASN A 165 -21.59 4.00 5.87
CA ASN A 165 -22.90 3.83 6.53
C ASN A 165 -23.27 2.36 6.83
N TYR A 166 -22.48 1.40 6.34
CA TYR A 166 -22.75 -0.02 6.57
C TYR A 166 -22.07 -0.52 7.85
N PRO A 167 -22.75 -1.36 8.65
CA PRO A 167 -22.18 -1.88 9.91
C PRO A 167 -20.98 -2.82 9.70
N TRP A 168 -20.75 -3.24 8.48
CA TRP A 168 -19.62 -4.08 8.06
C TRP A 168 -18.56 -3.29 7.28
N ALA A 169 -18.65 -1.94 7.28
CA ALA A 169 -17.66 -1.09 6.61
C ALA A 169 -16.24 -1.34 7.16
N SER A 170 -15.26 -1.03 6.33
CA SER A 170 -13.86 -1.07 6.74
C SER A 170 -13.56 0.00 7.81
N LYS A 171 -12.60 -0.28 8.69
CA LYS A 171 -12.14 0.65 9.72
C LYS A 171 -11.38 1.84 9.14
N ALA A 172 -10.63 1.58 8.07
CA ALA A 172 -9.91 2.57 7.31
C ALA A 172 -9.81 2.14 5.85
N TYR A 173 -9.66 3.12 4.95
CA TYR A 173 -9.48 2.87 3.54
C TYR A 173 -8.64 3.99 2.90
N GLY A 174 -8.07 3.69 1.75
CA GLY A 174 -7.30 4.70 1.03
C GLY A 174 -7.10 4.40 -0.45
N LEU A 175 -6.69 5.45 -1.15
CA LEU A 175 -6.24 5.42 -2.52
C LEU A 175 -4.79 5.91 -2.58
N GLN A 176 -3.95 5.15 -3.24
CA GLN A 176 -2.55 5.46 -3.47
C GLN A 176 -2.27 5.59 -4.95
N THR A 177 -1.38 6.51 -5.32
CA THR A 177 -0.79 6.56 -6.65
C THR A 177 0.55 5.84 -6.64
N LEU A 178 0.77 4.94 -7.59
CA LEU A 178 2.06 4.28 -7.79
C LEU A 178 3.03 5.26 -8.47
N LEU A 179 4.12 5.57 -7.78
CA LEU A 179 5.16 6.46 -8.29
C LEU A 179 6.23 5.69 -9.05
N LEU A 180 6.67 4.54 -8.49
CA LEU A 180 7.73 3.69 -9.06
C LEU A 180 7.41 2.21 -8.81
N GLY A 181 8.06 1.34 -9.57
CA GLY A 181 7.92 -0.12 -9.43
C GLY A 181 6.59 -0.65 -9.97
N ASN A 182 6.03 0.01 -10.94
CA ASN A 182 4.77 -0.34 -11.58
C ASN A 182 4.81 -1.80 -12.10
N GLN A 183 3.91 -2.64 -11.60
CA GLN A 183 3.71 -4.01 -12.05
C GLN A 183 2.44 -4.08 -12.91
N GLY A 184 2.56 -4.64 -14.11
CA GLY A 184 1.40 -4.93 -14.95
C GLY A 184 0.59 -3.69 -15.34
N TRP A 185 1.25 -2.54 -15.58
CA TRP A 185 0.61 -1.28 -15.97
C TRP A 185 -0.27 -0.64 -14.90
N ALA A 186 -0.18 -1.09 -13.66
CA ALA A 186 -0.90 -0.50 -12.54
C ALA A 186 -0.49 0.96 -12.33
N THR A 187 -1.45 1.81 -12.02
CA THR A 187 -1.25 3.24 -11.74
C THR A 187 -1.65 3.60 -10.32
N HIS A 188 -2.58 2.83 -9.75
CA HIS A 188 -3.13 3.10 -8.42
C HIS A 188 -3.30 1.81 -7.62
N GLN A 189 -3.41 1.99 -6.30
CA GLN A 189 -3.73 0.94 -5.36
C GLN A 189 -4.82 1.43 -4.42
N ILE A 190 -5.88 0.65 -4.29
CA ILE A 190 -6.95 0.83 -3.32
C ILE A 190 -6.70 -0.14 -2.18
N TRP A 191 -6.88 0.30 -0.95
CA TRP A 191 -6.80 -0.58 0.21
C TRP A 191 -7.93 -0.32 1.19
N THR A 192 -8.34 -1.35 1.92
CA THR A 192 -9.30 -1.29 3.03
C THR A 192 -8.79 -2.14 4.17
N ALA A 193 -8.91 -1.65 5.42
CA ALA A 193 -8.34 -2.28 6.60
C ALA A 193 -9.41 -2.70 7.61
N PHE A 194 -9.17 -3.83 8.30
CA PHE A 194 -10.10 -4.51 9.20
C PHE A 194 -9.37 -5.02 10.44
N ASP A 195 -10.09 -5.17 11.56
CA ASP A 195 -9.54 -5.70 12.80
C ASP A 195 -9.31 -7.23 12.74
N SER A 196 -9.89 -7.92 11.74
CA SER A 196 -9.69 -9.36 11.55
C SER A 196 -9.87 -9.79 10.09
N PRO A 197 -9.27 -10.95 9.70
CA PRO A 197 -9.54 -11.57 8.40
C PRO A 197 -11.02 -11.95 8.19
N VAL A 198 -11.76 -12.25 9.27
CA VAL A 198 -13.19 -12.57 9.22
C VAL A 198 -13.98 -11.35 8.77
N GLU A 199 -13.67 -10.16 9.32
CA GLU A 199 -14.31 -8.93 8.90
C GLU A 199 -14.00 -8.58 7.44
N ALA A 200 -12.74 -8.77 7.00
CA ALA A 200 -12.35 -8.58 5.62
C ALA A 200 -13.14 -9.48 4.66
N LEU A 201 -13.34 -10.76 5.00
CA LEU A 201 -14.13 -11.69 4.19
C LEU A 201 -15.62 -11.34 4.20
N ASN A 202 -16.19 -10.97 5.35
CA ASN A 202 -17.57 -10.50 5.47
C ASN A 202 -17.83 -9.21 4.66
N PHE A 203 -16.83 -8.32 4.61
CA PHE A 203 -16.87 -7.15 3.76
C PHE A 203 -16.93 -7.56 2.29
N LEU A 204 -16.01 -8.41 1.83
CA LEU A 204 -15.94 -8.84 0.43
C LEU A 204 -17.23 -9.55 -0.03
N GLU A 205 -17.82 -10.39 0.82
CA GLU A 205 -19.09 -11.08 0.54
C GLU A 205 -20.23 -10.09 0.20
N LYS A 206 -20.26 -8.94 0.89
CA LYS A 206 -21.35 -7.96 0.79
C LYS A 206 -21.04 -6.83 -0.19
N PHE A 207 -19.78 -6.39 -0.25
CA PHE A 207 -19.32 -5.22 -0.99
C PHE A 207 -19.77 -5.23 -2.45
N TYR A 208 -19.49 -6.32 -3.17
CA TYR A 208 -19.81 -6.44 -4.59
C TYR A 208 -21.33 -6.51 -4.88
N LEU A 209 -22.14 -6.76 -3.87
CA LEU A 209 -23.59 -6.87 -4.00
C LEU A 209 -24.32 -5.55 -3.69
N THR A 210 -23.59 -4.52 -3.21
CA THR A 210 -24.20 -3.23 -2.87
C THR A 210 -24.66 -2.47 -4.12
N PRO A 211 -25.79 -1.75 -4.05
CA PRO A 211 -26.20 -0.83 -5.12
C PRO A 211 -25.15 0.22 -5.44
N GLU A 212 -24.40 0.68 -4.43
CA GLU A 212 -23.33 1.67 -4.55
C GLU A 212 -22.17 1.13 -5.38
N PHE A 213 -21.77 -0.14 -5.15
CA PHE A 213 -20.72 -0.75 -5.97
C PHE A 213 -21.19 -0.97 -7.41
N GLN A 214 -22.43 -1.38 -7.62
CA GLN A 214 -22.99 -1.55 -8.96
C GLN A 214 -23.03 -0.21 -9.73
N ALA A 215 -23.44 0.87 -9.07
CA ALA A 215 -23.42 2.22 -9.64
C ALA A 215 -22.00 2.68 -9.95
N TYR A 216 -21.06 2.48 -9.02
CA TYR A 216 -19.64 2.77 -9.22
C TYR A 216 -19.08 2.00 -10.42
N SER A 217 -19.31 0.69 -10.47
CA SER A 217 -18.80 -0.15 -11.55
C SER A 217 -19.28 0.33 -12.94
N ALA A 218 -20.54 0.74 -13.03
CA ALA A 218 -21.09 1.31 -14.26
C ALA A 218 -20.50 2.70 -14.61
N GLU A 219 -20.23 3.52 -13.59
CA GLU A 219 -19.68 4.88 -13.76
C GLU A 219 -18.22 4.84 -14.25
N VAL A 220 -17.41 3.85 -13.78
CA VAL A 220 -15.99 3.72 -14.13
C VAL A 220 -15.72 2.71 -15.24
N ASP A 221 -16.75 2.23 -15.93
CA ASP A 221 -16.57 1.28 -17.04
C ASP A 221 -15.67 1.86 -18.12
N GLY A 222 -14.62 1.11 -18.49
CA GLY A 222 -13.58 1.56 -19.42
C GLY A 222 -12.55 2.55 -18.83
N ALA A 223 -12.78 3.14 -17.66
CA ALA A 223 -11.86 4.07 -17.00
C ALA A 223 -10.87 3.36 -16.05
N VAL A 224 -11.20 2.16 -15.58
CA VAL A 224 -10.38 1.38 -14.65
C VAL A 224 -10.37 -0.10 -15.02
N SER A 225 -9.24 -0.75 -14.83
CA SER A 225 -9.13 -2.21 -14.94
C SER A 225 -8.35 -2.77 -13.75
N LEU A 226 -8.83 -3.91 -13.23
CA LEU A 226 -8.16 -4.63 -12.16
C LEU A 226 -6.89 -5.30 -12.70
N VAL A 227 -5.75 -5.04 -12.04
CA VAL A 227 -4.48 -5.70 -12.32
C VAL A 227 -4.27 -6.87 -11.37
N ARG A 228 -4.49 -6.65 -10.07
CA ARG A 228 -4.30 -7.64 -9.02
C ARG A 228 -5.14 -7.29 -7.79
N SER A 229 -5.55 -8.31 -7.04
CA SER A 229 -6.07 -8.15 -5.69
C SER A 229 -5.46 -9.19 -4.75
N TYR A 230 -5.41 -8.87 -3.46
CA TYR A 230 -4.94 -9.79 -2.44
C TYR A 230 -5.46 -9.38 -1.06
N ILE A 231 -5.40 -10.32 -0.13
CA ILE A 231 -5.55 -10.07 1.29
C ILE A 231 -4.18 -10.08 1.95
N ALA A 232 -3.90 -9.09 2.80
CA ALA A 232 -2.66 -8.96 3.55
C ALA A 232 -2.98 -9.03 5.04
N ASN A 233 -2.44 -10.05 5.73
CA ASN A 233 -2.64 -10.24 7.17
C ASN A 233 -1.39 -9.79 7.92
N THR A 234 -1.56 -8.89 8.89
CA THR A 234 -0.47 -8.34 9.69
C THR A 234 0.16 -9.42 10.56
N VAL A 235 1.47 -9.62 10.41
CA VAL A 235 2.27 -10.53 11.23
C VAL A 235 3.29 -9.81 12.13
N TYR A 236 3.63 -8.57 11.78
CA TYR A 236 4.42 -7.66 12.61
C TYR A 236 4.03 -6.23 12.28
N GLU A 237 4.01 -5.38 13.29
CA GLU A 237 3.75 -3.95 13.13
C GLU A 237 4.58 -3.14 14.14
N ALA A 238 5.23 -2.09 13.68
CA ALA A 238 5.82 -1.06 14.50
C ALA A 238 5.25 0.30 14.04
N ASN A 239 4.53 0.94 14.95
CA ASN A 239 3.95 2.26 14.75
C ASN A 239 4.55 3.20 15.81
N PRO A 240 5.61 3.91 15.48
CA PRO A 240 6.11 4.94 16.38
C PRO A 240 5.07 6.07 16.49
N ASP A 241 4.83 6.55 17.70
CA ASP A 241 3.94 7.67 18.04
C ASP A 241 4.40 9.00 17.41
#